data_0e85ba4457de37ff9c36e52194676d15
#
_entry.id   0e85ba4457de37ff9c36e52194676d15
#
_cell.length_a   1.000
_cell.length_b   1.000
_cell.length_c   1.000
_cell.angle_alpha   90.00
_cell.angle_beta   90.00
_cell.angle_gamma   90.00
#
_symmetry.space_group_name_H-M   'P 1'
#
loop_
_entity.id
_entity.type
_entity.pdbx_description
1 polymer ?
#
loop_
_entity_poly.entity_id
_entity_poly.type
_entity_poly.pdbx_seq_one_letter_code
_entity_poly.pdbx_strand_id
1 'polypeptide(L)'
;MYILGINAYHADSSAALLIDGEVVCATEEERFTRQKHWAGLPIKSIEFCLKSQDLKMSDISSICIGRDPNAKFFNKLKYMAKNIKPAISMLKQRFANRSDLNSFGDNIKNHFGFCPKIEFIEHHRAHLASAFFSSPFEEATLISIDG
;
A
#
# COMPACT_ATOMS: atom_id res chain seq x y z
N MET A 1 -18.74 1.44 6.25
CA MET A 1 -17.70 2.11 5.40
C MET A 1 -16.73 1.05 4.91
N TYR A 2 -16.48 0.96 3.59
CA TYR A 2 -15.61 -0.04 2.98
C TYR A 2 -14.26 0.59 2.64
N ILE A 3 -13.18 0.05 3.19
CA ILE A 3 -11.81 0.52 2.93
C ILE A 3 -10.98 -0.64 2.38
N LEU A 4 -10.24 -0.39 1.32
CA LEU A 4 -9.32 -1.36 0.73
C LEU A 4 -7.87 -0.92 1.00
N GLY A 5 -7.17 -1.65 1.87
CA GLY A 5 -5.74 -1.48 2.10
C GLY A 5 -4.93 -2.23 1.05
N ILE A 6 -3.94 -1.58 0.44
CA ILE A 6 -3.15 -2.18 -0.63
C ILE A 6 -1.65 -1.97 -0.36
N ASN A 7 -0.88 -3.05 -0.44
CA ASN A 7 0.57 -3.03 -0.63
C ASN A 7 0.87 -3.34 -2.10
N ALA A 8 1.44 -2.39 -2.84
CA ALA A 8 1.72 -2.53 -4.27
C ALA A 8 3.10 -2.00 -4.63
N TYR A 9 3.66 -2.53 -5.73
CA TYR A 9 4.97 -2.14 -6.29
C TYR A 9 6.13 -2.28 -5.30
N HIS A 10 5.99 -3.22 -4.40
CA HIS A 10 6.99 -3.67 -3.44
C HIS A 10 6.86 -5.17 -3.26
N ALA A 11 7.88 -5.85 -2.74
CA ALA A 11 7.79 -7.27 -2.43
C ALA A 11 6.56 -7.57 -1.56
N ASP A 12 5.96 -8.74 -1.79
CA ASP A 12 4.81 -9.26 -1.03
C ASP A 12 3.55 -8.38 -1.20
N SER A 13 3.27 -8.02 -2.46
CA SER A 13 2.05 -7.26 -2.81
C SER A 13 0.81 -7.97 -2.31
N SER A 14 -0.09 -7.23 -1.68
CA SER A 14 -1.25 -7.77 -0.96
C SER A 14 -2.41 -6.79 -0.92
N ALA A 15 -3.59 -7.30 -0.60
CA ALA A 15 -4.78 -6.50 -0.35
C ALA A 15 -5.48 -6.96 0.93
N ALA A 16 -6.10 -6.01 1.64
CA ALA A 16 -6.94 -6.25 2.79
C ALA A 16 -8.21 -5.39 2.69
N LEU A 17 -9.37 -5.98 2.99
CA LEU A 17 -10.65 -5.31 3.02
C LEU A 17 -11.09 -5.10 4.47
N LEU A 18 -11.43 -3.86 4.78
CA LEU A 18 -12.01 -3.47 6.06
C LEU A 18 -13.44 -3.04 5.87
N ILE A 19 -14.32 -3.50 6.76
CA ILE A 19 -15.72 -3.08 6.85
C ILE A 19 -15.94 -2.50 8.25
N ASP A 20 -16.29 -1.23 8.32
CA ASP A 20 -16.57 -0.50 9.56
C ASP A 20 -15.44 -0.62 10.62
N GLY A 21 -14.19 -0.70 10.15
CA GLY A 21 -12.99 -0.77 10.97
C GLY A 21 -12.49 -2.20 11.24
N GLU A 22 -13.24 -3.23 10.89
CA GLU A 22 -12.85 -4.62 11.07
C GLU A 22 -12.25 -5.21 9.78
N VAL A 23 -11.15 -5.94 9.90
CA VAL A 23 -10.52 -6.66 8.78
C VAL A 23 -11.34 -7.91 8.48
N VAL A 24 -12.06 -7.92 7.36
CA VAL A 24 -12.91 -9.06 6.94
C VAL A 24 -12.22 -9.99 5.96
N CYS A 25 -11.23 -9.51 5.25
CA CYS A 25 -10.47 -10.29 4.27
C CYS A 25 -9.05 -9.70 4.12
N ALA A 26 -8.04 -10.57 4.03
CA ALA A 26 -6.68 -10.17 3.68
C ALA A 26 -5.98 -11.30 2.95
N THR A 27 -5.22 -10.98 1.89
CA THR A 27 -4.50 -11.98 1.11
C THR A 27 -3.33 -11.38 0.35
N GLU A 28 -2.33 -12.20 0.06
CA GLU A 28 -1.16 -11.87 -0.74
C GLU A 28 -1.34 -12.35 -2.19
N GLU A 29 -0.83 -11.58 -3.14
CA GLU A 29 -0.92 -11.88 -4.57
C GLU A 29 -0.20 -13.18 -4.95
N GLU A 30 0.86 -13.53 -4.22
CA GLU A 30 1.60 -14.79 -4.43
C GLU A 30 0.75 -16.05 -4.27
N ARG A 31 -0.34 -15.99 -3.48
CA ARG A 31 -1.28 -17.12 -3.32
C ARG A 31 -1.95 -17.49 -4.64
N PHE A 32 -2.15 -16.52 -5.51
CA PHE A 32 -2.80 -16.69 -6.82
C PHE A 32 -1.79 -16.85 -7.96
N THR A 33 -0.68 -16.10 -7.90
CA THR A 33 0.34 -16.11 -8.97
C THR A 33 1.31 -17.28 -8.84
N ARG A 34 1.45 -17.85 -7.63
CA ARG A 34 2.46 -18.85 -7.28
C ARG A 34 3.91 -18.35 -7.46
N GLN A 35 4.09 -17.04 -7.50
CA GLN A 35 5.38 -16.38 -7.60
C GLN A 35 5.70 -15.68 -6.29
N LYS A 36 6.73 -16.14 -5.58
CA LYS A 36 7.19 -15.53 -4.33
C LYS A 36 7.66 -14.10 -4.54
N HIS A 37 7.44 -13.28 -3.54
CA HIS A 37 7.85 -11.87 -3.52
C HIS A 37 7.32 -11.08 -4.72
N TRP A 38 6.11 -11.40 -5.17
CA TRP A 38 5.43 -10.65 -6.22
C TRP A 38 5.39 -9.15 -5.89
N ALA A 39 5.84 -8.31 -6.82
CA ALA A 39 6.03 -6.87 -6.63
C ALA A 39 5.28 -6.05 -7.70
N GLY A 40 4.02 -6.33 -7.94
CA GLY A 40 3.16 -5.62 -8.88
C GLY A 40 1.93 -5.03 -8.21
N LEU A 41 0.92 -4.69 -9.02
CA LEU A 41 -0.41 -4.37 -8.54
C LEU A 41 -1.13 -5.69 -8.17
N PRO A 42 -1.64 -5.86 -6.92
CA PRO A 42 -2.22 -7.13 -6.46
C PRO A 42 -3.67 -7.30 -6.93
N ILE A 43 -3.86 -7.46 -8.23
CA ILE A 43 -5.19 -7.48 -8.87
C ILE A 43 -6.03 -8.65 -8.37
N LYS A 44 -5.46 -9.86 -8.33
CA LYS A 44 -6.19 -11.06 -7.90
C LYS A 44 -6.54 -11.03 -6.41
N SER A 45 -5.66 -10.44 -5.60
CA SER A 45 -5.93 -10.22 -4.17
C SER A 45 -7.07 -9.24 -3.97
N ILE A 46 -7.13 -8.16 -4.76
CA ILE A 46 -8.23 -7.19 -4.74
C ILE A 46 -9.54 -7.86 -5.17
N GLU A 47 -9.53 -8.59 -6.31
CA GLU A 47 -10.69 -9.33 -6.80
C GLU A 47 -11.22 -10.33 -5.76
N PHE A 48 -10.31 -11.05 -5.10
CA PHE A 48 -10.67 -11.99 -4.05
C PHE A 48 -11.33 -11.30 -2.86
N CYS A 49 -10.76 -10.19 -2.37
CA CYS A 49 -11.32 -9.42 -1.27
C CYS A 49 -12.72 -8.88 -1.61
N LEU A 50 -12.91 -8.30 -2.80
CA LEU A 50 -14.20 -7.81 -3.26
C LEU A 50 -15.23 -8.94 -3.36
N LYS A 51 -14.85 -10.04 -4.01
CA LYS A 51 -15.71 -11.21 -4.20
C LYS A 51 -16.13 -11.88 -2.89
N SER A 52 -15.26 -11.88 -1.88
CA SER A 52 -15.53 -12.51 -0.57
C SER A 52 -16.72 -11.86 0.16
N GLN A 53 -17.07 -10.62 -0.20
CA GLN A 53 -18.14 -9.83 0.40
C GLN A 53 -19.21 -9.39 -0.63
N ASP A 54 -19.17 -9.95 -1.84
CA ASP A 54 -20.08 -9.61 -2.96
C ASP A 54 -20.10 -8.10 -3.28
N LEU A 55 -18.92 -7.45 -3.19
CA LEU A 55 -18.72 -6.03 -3.42
C LEU A 55 -18.12 -5.76 -4.80
N LYS A 56 -18.40 -4.57 -5.32
CA LYS A 56 -17.74 -3.98 -6.49
C LYS A 56 -16.75 -2.90 -6.06
N MET A 57 -15.80 -2.55 -6.92
CA MET A 57 -14.87 -1.45 -6.67
C MET A 57 -15.59 -0.12 -6.43
N SER A 58 -16.77 0.09 -7.03
CA SER A 58 -17.62 1.27 -6.83
C SER A 58 -18.18 1.40 -5.41
N ASP A 59 -18.25 0.30 -4.65
CA ASP A 59 -18.77 0.29 -3.28
C ASP A 59 -17.68 0.69 -2.27
N ILE A 60 -16.41 0.65 -2.69
CA ILE A 60 -15.27 1.01 -1.86
C ILE A 60 -15.22 2.52 -1.63
N SER A 61 -15.20 2.93 -0.38
CA SER A 61 -15.15 4.34 0.02
C SER A 61 -13.76 4.96 -0.25
N SER A 62 -12.69 4.23 0.07
CA SER A 62 -11.32 4.65 -0.19
C SER A 62 -10.35 3.48 -0.31
N ILE A 63 -9.26 3.72 -1.06
CA ILE A 63 -8.11 2.84 -1.13
C ILE A 63 -6.98 3.47 -0.32
N CYS A 64 -6.42 2.73 0.64
CA CYS A 64 -5.28 3.14 1.44
C CYS A 64 -4.01 2.42 1.00
N ILE A 65 -2.93 3.16 0.71
CA ILE A 65 -1.63 2.62 0.33
C ILE A 65 -0.62 2.97 1.43
N GLY A 66 0.01 1.95 2.03
CA GLY A 66 0.99 2.09 3.12
C GLY A 66 2.34 2.68 2.68
N ARG A 67 2.33 3.62 1.74
CA ARG A 67 3.50 4.26 1.18
C ARG A 67 3.19 5.66 0.68
N ASP A 68 3.66 6.69 1.40
CA ASP A 68 3.54 8.08 0.96
C ASP A 68 4.77 8.47 0.09
N PRO A 69 4.58 8.73 -1.22
CA PRO A 69 5.66 9.14 -2.11
C PRO A 69 6.29 10.48 -1.73
N ASN A 70 5.57 11.32 -0.97
CA ASN A 70 6.01 12.66 -0.56
C ASN A 70 6.64 12.69 0.84
N ALA A 71 6.52 11.60 1.62
CA ALA A 71 7.08 11.52 2.96
C ALA A 71 8.58 11.79 2.96
N LYS A 72 9.02 12.66 3.88
CA LYS A 72 10.43 13.01 4.12
C LYS A 72 11.16 13.62 2.90
N PHE A 73 10.45 14.26 1.95
CA PHE A 73 11.05 14.84 0.75
C PHE A 73 12.22 15.79 1.07
N PHE A 74 12.06 16.71 2.00
CA PHE A 74 13.11 17.66 2.40
C PHE A 74 14.31 16.98 3.07
N ASN A 75 14.11 15.96 3.90
CA ASN A 75 15.20 15.21 4.53
C ASN A 75 15.97 14.40 3.49
N LYS A 76 15.28 13.84 2.49
CA LYS A 76 15.88 13.13 1.36
C LYS A 76 16.71 14.05 0.48
N LEU A 77 16.22 15.27 0.22
CA LEU A 77 16.96 16.29 -0.55
C LEU A 77 18.25 16.71 0.17
N LYS A 78 18.19 16.90 1.50
CA LYS A 78 19.36 17.25 2.34
C LYS A 78 20.40 16.13 2.36
N TYR A 79 19.98 14.86 2.42
CA TYR A 79 20.89 13.71 2.36
C TYR A 79 21.56 13.57 0.99
N MET A 80 20.80 13.77 -0.10
CA MET A 80 21.32 13.71 -1.47
C MET A 80 22.36 14.81 -1.75
N ALA A 81 22.16 16.03 -1.24
CA ALA A 81 23.13 17.10 -1.34
C ALA A 81 24.47 16.77 -0.65
N LYS A 82 24.45 15.90 0.36
CA LYS A 82 25.63 15.48 1.13
C LYS A 82 26.34 14.26 0.53
N ASN A 83 25.65 13.41 -0.28
CA ASN A 83 26.14 12.10 -0.72
C ASN A 83 25.83 11.87 -2.22
N ILE A 84 26.63 12.44 -3.11
CA ILE A 84 26.34 12.49 -4.57
C ILE A 84 26.44 11.11 -5.27
N LYS A 85 27.38 10.25 -4.92
CA LYS A 85 27.61 8.95 -5.61
C LYS A 85 26.52 7.89 -5.40
N PRO A 86 26.01 7.59 -4.18
CA PRO A 86 24.90 6.67 -4.02
C PRO A 86 23.55 7.27 -4.46
N ALA A 87 23.45 8.59 -4.61
CA ALA A 87 22.22 9.27 -4.99
C ALA A 87 21.72 8.90 -6.40
N ILE A 88 22.61 8.62 -7.35
CA ILE A 88 22.21 8.37 -8.76
C ILE A 88 21.49 7.02 -8.92
N SER A 89 21.97 5.95 -8.29
CA SER A 89 21.30 4.64 -8.36
C SER A 89 19.96 4.64 -7.62
N MET A 90 19.91 5.29 -6.47
CA MET A 90 18.67 5.51 -5.70
C MET A 90 17.64 6.36 -6.44
N LEU A 91 18.08 7.37 -7.21
CA LEU A 91 17.22 8.20 -8.04
C LEU A 91 16.52 7.37 -9.13
N LYS A 92 17.26 6.51 -9.84
CA LYS A 92 16.71 5.69 -10.93
C LYS A 92 15.59 4.76 -10.44
N GLN A 93 15.81 4.10 -9.32
CA GLN A 93 14.83 3.20 -8.69
C GLN A 93 13.62 3.96 -8.11
N ARG A 94 13.81 5.19 -7.63
CA ARG A 94 12.75 6.06 -7.11
C ARG A 94 11.88 6.67 -8.19
N PHE A 95 12.46 7.03 -9.35
CA PHE A 95 11.68 7.52 -10.49
C PHE A 95 10.77 6.42 -11.04
N ALA A 96 11.24 5.18 -11.17
CA ALA A 96 10.42 4.05 -11.56
C ALA A 96 9.25 3.84 -10.57
N ASN A 97 9.53 3.74 -9.27
CA ASN A 97 8.51 3.54 -8.24
C ASN A 97 7.51 4.71 -8.12
N ARG A 98 7.92 5.94 -8.42
CA ARG A 98 7.02 7.11 -8.42
C ARG A 98 6.11 7.11 -9.65
N SER A 99 6.64 6.67 -10.80
CA SER A 99 5.85 6.47 -12.02
C SER A 99 4.74 5.44 -11.78
N ASP A 100 5.05 4.33 -11.13
CA ASP A 100 4.09 3.26 -10.84
C ASP A 100 2.98 3.72 -9.90
N LEU A 101 3.32 4.51 -8.86
CA LEU A 101 2.32 5.08 -7.96
C LEU A 101 1.48 6.19 -8.62
N ASN A 102 2.05 6.97 -9.54
CA ASN A 102 1.30 7.96 -10.30
C ASN A 102 0.28 7.31 -11.25
N SER A 103 0.61 6.14 -11.81
CA SER A 103 -0.28 5.37 -12.69
C SER A 103 -1.22 4.43 -11.92
N PHE A 104 -1.10 4.34 -10.59
CA PHE A 104 -1.89 3.40 -9.77
C PHE A 104 -3.40 3.59 -9.97
N GLY A 105 -3.87 4.83 -9.88
CA GLY A 105 -5.30 5.14 -10.06
C GLY A 105 -5.82 4.78 -11.45
N ASP A 106 -5.02 5.03 -12.47
CA ASP A 106 -5.35 4.68 -13.86
C ASP A 106 -5.39 3.15 -14.03
N ASN A 107 -4.44 2.43 -13.43
CA ASN A 107 -4.40 0.97 -13.48
C ASN A 107 -5.62 0.35 -12.78
N ILE A 108 -6.00 0.86 -11.61
CA ILE A 108 -7.24 0.45 -10.90
C ILE A 108 -8.46 0.73 -11.77
N LYS A 109 -8.57 1.94 -12.32
CA LYS A 109 -9.71 2.33 -13.17
C LYS A 109 -9.80 1.49 -14.44
N ASN A 110 -8.68 1.20 -15.07
CA ASN A 110 -8.63 0.39 -16.30
C ASN A 110 -9.06 -1.06 -16.04
N HIS A 111 -8.72 -1.61 -14.86
CA HIS A 111 -9.05 -3.01 -14.54
C HIS A 111 -10.47 -3.17 -13.97
N PHE A 112 -10.87 -2.28 -13.07
CA PHE A 112 -12.13 -2.39 -12.32
C PHE A 112 -13.23 -1.45 -12.83
N GLY A 113 -12.96 -0.61 -13.83
CA GLY A 113 -13.91 0.37 -14.38
C GLY A 113 -14.10 1.63 -13.51
N PHE A 114 -13.65 1.61 -12.27
CA PHE A 114 -13.79 2.69 -11.29
C PHE A 114 -12.55 2.76 -10.39
N CYS A 115 -12.20 3.95 -9.93
CA CYS A 115 -11.16 4.15 -8.93
C CYS A 115 -11.73 5.01 -7.78
N PRO A 116 -11.81 4.47 -6.57
CA PRO A 116 -12.17 5.22 -5.38
C PRO A 116 -11.13 6.29 -5.03
N LYS A 117 -11.42 7.11 -4.01
CA LYS A 117 -10.43 8.03 -3.44
C LYS A 117 -9.20 7.25 -2.98
N ILE A 118 -8.00 7.68 -3.40
CA ILE A 118 -6.73 7.09 -2.96
C ILE A 118 -6.16 7.93 -1.82
N GLU A 119 -5.76 7.25 -0.75
CA GLU A 119 -5.09 7.83 0.41
C GLU A 119 -3.73 7.18 0.61
N PHE A 120 -2.68 8.01 0.66
CA PHE A 120 -1.32 7.56 0.92
C PHE A 120 -1.02 7.70 2.41
N ILE A 121 -0.67 6.58 3.03
CA ILE A 121 -0.35 6.50 4.46
C ILE A 121 1.16 6.41 4.63
N GLU A 122 1.72 7.18 5.54
CA GLU A 122 3.15 7.10 5.85
C GLU A 122 3.51 5.69 6.35
N HIS A 123 4.63 5.15 5.87
CA HIS A 123 5.01 3.75 6.04
C HIS A 123 5.05 3.30 7.51
N HIS A 124 5.75 4.05 8.38
CA HIS A 124 5.81 3.70 9.81
C HIS A 124 4.45 3.79 10.50
N ARG A 125 3.60 4.76 10.08
CA ARG A 125 2.23 4.85 10.60
C ARG A 125 1.39 3.64 10.22
N ALA A 126 1.56 3.11 9.00
CA ALA A 126 0.88 1.89 8.58
C ALA A 126 1.32 0.69 9.42
N HIS A 127 2.62 0.54 9.71
CA HIS A 127 3.13 -0.51 10.60
C HIS A 127 2.60 -0.38 12.02
N LEU A 128 2.65 0.83 12.60
CA LEU A 128 2.13 1.07 13.94
C LEU A 128 0.63 0.79 14.04
N ALA A 129 -0.14 1.23 13.04
CA ALA A 129 -1.58 0.99 12.97
C ALA A 129 -1.90 -0.50 12.88
N SER A 130 -1.20 -1.25 12.03
CA SER A 130 -1.43 -2.70 11.90
C SER A 130 -1.15 -3.46 13.20
N ALA A 131 -0.12 -3.07 13.96
CA ALA A 131 0.18 -3.66 15.24
C ALA A 131 -0.85 -3.30 16.32
N PHE A 132 -1.24 -2.03 16.40
CA PHE A 132 -2.14 -1.54 17.44
C PHE A 132 -3.58 -2.03 17.25
N PHE A 133 -4.15 -1.82 16.07
CA PHE A 133 -5.55 -2.17 15.82
C PHE A 133 -5.81 -3.68 15.74
N SER A 134 -4.76 -4.49 15.59
CA SER A 134 -4.86 -5.96 15.71
C SER A 134 -4.60 -6.47 17.14
N SER A 135 -4.27 -5.58 18.08
CA SER A 135 -4.00 -5.93 19.46
C SER A 135 -5.26 -5.75 20.35
N PRO A 136 -5.31 -6.37 21.52
CA PRO A 136 -6.42 -6.19 22.48
C PRO A 136 -6.25 -4.92 23.35
N PHE A 137 -5.24 -4.09 23.12
CA PHE A 137 -4.92 -2.95 23.97
C PHE A 137 -5.71 -1.71 23.57
N GLU A 138 -6.30 -1.02 24.55
CA GLU A 138 -6.95 0.28 24.36
C GLU A 138 -5.91 1.42 24.32
N GLU A 139 -4.79 1.27 25.04
CA GLU A 139 -3.67 2.21 25.07
C GLU A 139 -2.35 1.44 25.01
N ALA A 140 -1.39 1.90 24.20
CA ALA A 140 -0.08 1.29 24.08
C ALA A 140 0.98 2.31 23.58
N THR A 141 2.23 2.08 23.98
CA THR A 141 3.38 2.72 23.34
C THR A 141 3.78 1.90 22.13
N LEU A 142 3.83 2.52 20.97
CA LEU A 142 4.15 1.87 19.69
C LEU A 142 5.54 2.27 19.23
N ILE A 143 6.34 1.28 18.81
CA ILE A 143 7.70 1.48 18.30
C ILE A 143 7.78 0.82 16.92
N SER A 144 8.20 1.59 15.91
CA SER A 144 8.52 1.07 14.58
C SER A 144 10.00 1.23 14.31
N ILE A 145 10.68 0.13 14.01
CA ILE A 145 12.10 0.10 13.69
C ILE A 145 12.24 -0.58 12.33
N ASP A 146 12.76 0.16 11.38
CA ASP A 146 13.01 -0.30 10.00
C ASP A 146 14.51 -0.47 9.78
N GLY A 147 14.89 -1.47 8.98
CA GLY A 147 16.28 -1.80 8.66
C GLY A 147 16.91 -0.90 7.58
#